data_ab6242887cd52187f34b828eea26b484
#
_entry.id   ab6242887cd52187f34b828eea26b484
#
_cell.length_a   1.000
_cell.length_b   1.000
_cell.length_c   1.000
_cell.angle_alpha   90.00
_cell.angle_beta   90.00
_cell.angle_gamma   90.00
#
_symmetry.space_group_name_H-M   'P 1'
#
loop_
_entity.id
_entity.type
_entity.pdbx_description
1 polymer ?
#
loop_
_entity_poly.entity_id
_entity_poly.type
_entity_poly.pdbx_seq_one_letter_code
_entity_poly.pdbx_strand_id
1 'polypeptide(L)'
;MATVRKPARKKTAIRKAPAGRRVARKPAVLQPRWQRDRAGKERDLIRAFDRLLQEQGAHRIGVNAIVKEAGVGKNLLYSYFGGLEGLAAAWAREADFLPGDPEIMGTDEAAYARLTTAEQLTSNYRNFSAALRRRPHTLEILAGELLQQTEVTQALDQVREHYGKGLRRFFTRPDEYDRQNATALQLILYAAVIYLAQRSRTSPRYFGLHLDQPEGWRQIDDAIGLIVKGVMRSDAGAPGRRRKKRPTG
;
A
#
# COMPACT_ATOMS: atom_id res chain seq x y z
N MET A 1 33.33 84.63 -29.35
CA MET A 1 34.21 83.48 -29.17
C MET A 1 34.01 82.95 -27.76
N ALA A 2 33.23 81.90 -27.60
CA ALA A 2 32.93 81.28 -26.32
C ALA A 2 33.41 79.83 -26.34
N THR A 3 34.38 79.53 -25.51
CA THR A 3 35.05 78.21 -25.37
C THR A 3 34.19 77.28 -24.49
N VAL A 4 33.71 76.18 -25.10
CA VAL A 4 32.94 75.12 -24.42
C VAL A 4 33.89 74.19 -23.67
N ARG A 5 33.80 74.15 -22.35
CA ARG A 5 34.49 73.19 -21.48
C ARG A 5 33.71 71.81 -21.47
N LYS A 6 34.40 70.73 -21.85
CA LYS A 6 33.93 69.35 -21.70
C LYS A 6 33.88 68.94 -20.20
N PRO A 7 32.84 68.25 -19.74
CA PRO A 7 32.81 67.69 -18.38
C PRO A 7 33.59 66.37 -18.28
N ALA A 8 34.27 66.17 -17.15
CA ALA A 8 35.09 65.02 -16.82
C ALA A 8 34.23 63.77 -16.53
N ARG A 9 34.57 62.62 -17.13
CA ARG A 9 33.98 61.30 -16.85
C ARG A 9 34.41 60.81 -15.46
N LYS A 10 33.46 60.63 -14.54
CA LYS A 10 33.65 59.90 -13.30
C LYS A 10 33.76 58.41 -13.59
N LYS A 11 34.90 57.78 -13.23
CA LYS A 11 35.10 56.34 -13.24
C LYS A 11 34.33 55.71 -12.07
N THR A 12 33.26 54.98 -12.35
CA THR A 12 32.53 54.19 -11.38
C THR A 12 33.33 52.88 -11.11
N ALA A 13 33.79 52.73 -9.89
CA ALA A 13 34.48 51.55 -9.42
C ALA A 13 33.49 50.37 -9.32
N ILE A 14 33.68 49.31 -10.11
CA ILE A 14 32.94 48.07 -10.06
C ILE A 14 33.39 47.32 -8.79
N ARG A 15 32.53 47.26 -7.78
CA ARG A 15 32.70 46.43 -6.62
C ARG A 15 32.58 44.92 -7.03
N LYS A 16 33.70 44.18 -6.94
CA LYS A 16 33.70 42.72 -7.07
C LYS A 16 32.86 42.11 -5.94
N ALA A 17 31.84 41.31 -6.33
CA ALA A 17 31.09 40.49 -5.40
C ALA A 17 32.00 39.38 -4.78
N PRO A 18 31.79 39.02 -3.50
CA PRO A 18 32.59 37.96 -2.86
C PRO A 18 32.30 36.61 -3.52
N ALA A 19 33.40 35.89 -3.81
CA ALA A 19 33.36 34.55 -4.36
C ALA A 19 32.55 33.61 -3.46
N GLY A 20 31.44 33.07 -3.96
CA GLY A 20 30.63 32.10 -3.26
C GLY A 20 31.47 30.89 -2.87
N ARG A 21 31.47 30.58 -1.58
CA ARG A 21 32.11 29.41 -0.98
C ARG A 21 31.50 28.15 -1.62
N ARG A 22 32.22 27.50 -2.52
CA ARG A 22 31.85 26.18 -3.08
C ARG A 22 31.77 25.20 -1.92
N VAL A 23 30.56 24.82 -1.56
CA VAL A 23 30.34 23.69 -0.64
C VAL A 23 30.84 22.46 -1.37
N ALA A 24 31.95 21.89 -0.89
CA ALA A 24 32.49 20.64 -1.41
C ALA A 24 31.42 19.55 -1.23
N ARG A 25 30.84 19.07 -2.34
CA ARG A 25 30.00 17.86 -2.33
C ARG A 25 30.90 16.73 -1.82
N LYS A 26 30.51 16.11 -0.69
CA LYS A 26 31.13 14.87 -0.21
C LYS A 26 31.19 13.90 -1.38
N PRO A 27 32.33 13.26 -1.69
CA PRO A 27 32.41 12.26 -2.73
C PRO A 27 31.41 11.15 -2.42
N ALA A 28 30.61 10.78 -3.41
CA ALA A 28 29.72 9.63 -3.31
C ALA A 28 30.60 8.41 -2.97
N VAL A 29 30.34 7.76 -1.86
CA VAL A 29 31.04 6.54 -1.47
C VAL A 29 30.69 5.49 -2.52
N LEU A 30 31.65 5.21 -3.41
CA LEU A 30 31.51 4.16 -4.41
C LEU A 30 31.38 2.82 -3.69
N GLN A 31 30.20 2.23 -3.76
CA GLN A 31 29.98 0.91 -3.19
C GLN A 31 30.92 -0.12 -3.84
N PRO A 32 31.48 -1.08 -3.08
CA PRO A 32 32.32 -2.15 -3.62
C PRO A 32 31.62 -2.89 -4.77
N ARG A 33 32.41 -3.39 -5.73
CA ARG A 33 31.90 -4.08 -6.93
C ARG A 33 30.92 -5.21 -6.60
N TRP A 34 31.22 -6.00 -5.55
CA TRP A 34 30.37 -7.10 -5.11
C TRP A 34 29.00 -6.64 -4.55
N GLN A 35 28.92 -5.47 -3.88
CA GLN A 35 27.64 -4.92 -3.41
C GLN A 35 26.76 -4.44 -4.58
N ARG A 36 27.37 -3.85 -5.60
CA ARG A 36 26.65 -3.45 -6.83
C ARG A 36 26.16 -4.66 -7.62
N ASP A 37 26.94 -5.73 -7.65
CA ASP A 37 26.61 -6.99 -8.31
C ASP A 37 25.44 -7.68 -7.60
N ARG A 38 25.46 -7.69 -6.26
CA ARG A 38 24.36 -8.19 -5.44
C ARG A 38 23.06 -7.42 -5.67
N ALA A 39 23.08 -6.09 -5.54
CA ALA A 39 21.90 -5.25 -5.78
C ALA A 39 21.35 -5.38 -7.21
N GLY A 40 22.22 -5.63 -8.18
CA GLY A 40 21.82 -5.96 -9.55
C GLY A 40 21.02 -7.25 -9.60
N LYS A 41 21.55 -8.33 -9.02
CA LYS A 41 20.92 -9.65 -9.00
C LYS A 41 19.60 -9.70 -8.18
N GLU A 42 19.52 -8.95 -7.09
CA GLU A 42 18.29 -8.78 -6.34
C GLU A 42 17.19 -8.16 -7.21
N ARG A 43 17.51 -7.09 -7.94
CA ARG A 43 16.56 -6.46 -8.88
C ARG A 43 16.19 -7.37 -10.05
N ASP A 44 17.12 -8.15 -10.57
CA ASP A 44 16.84 -9.11 -11.64
C ASP A 44 15.81 -10.16 -11.19
N LEU A 45 15.94 -10.66 -9.94
CA LEU A 45 14.98 -11.59 -9.35
C LEU A 45 13.59 -10.96 -9.15
N ILE A 46 13.53 -9.73 -8.64
CA ILE A 46 12.25 -9.02 -8.42
C ILE A 46 11.57 -8.76 -9.77
N ARG A 47 12.31 -8.31 -10.79
CA ARG A 47 11.77 -8.07 -12.13
C ARG A 47 11.31 -9.35 -12.83
N ALA A 48 12.05 -10.44 -12.67
CA ALA A 48 11.65 -11.74 -13.22
C ALA A 48 10.36 -12.24 -12.57
N PHE A 49 10.25 -12.09 -11.25
CA PHE A 49 9.03 -12.42 -10.51
C PHE A 49 7.84 -11.59 -10.98
N ASP A 50 8.00 -10.26 -11.08
CA ASP A 50 6.97 -9.35 -11.57
C ASP A 50 6.49 -9.73 -12.98
N ARG A 51 7.41 -9.92 -13.92
CA ARG A 51 7.09 -10.29 -15.30
C ARG A 51 6.30 -11.60 -15.37
N LEU A 52 6.76 -12.63 -14.67
CA LEU A 52 6.08 -13.93 -14.66
C LEU A 52 4.69 -13.85 -14.02
N LEU A 53 4.52 -13.05 -12.96
CA LEU A 53 3.20 -12.79 -12.37
C LEU A 53 2.24 -12.16 -13.40
N GLN A 54 2.72 -11.20 -14.18
CA GLN A 54 1.93 -10.53 -15.22
C GLN A 54 1.59 -11.44 -16.39
N GLU A 55 2.54 -12.25 -16.85
CA GLU A 55 2.37 -13.07 -18.04
C GLU A 55 1.61 -14.37 -17.78
N GLN A 56 1.81 -15.01 -16.64
CA GLN A 56 1.34 -16.37 -16.36
C GLN A 56 0.37 -16.46 -15.18
N GLY A 57 0.35 -15.46 -14.32
CA GLY A 57 -0.40 -15.47 -13.06
C GLY A 57 0.27 -16.31 -11.96
N ALA A 58 0.00 -15.92 -10.70
CA ALA A 58 0.66 -16.50 -9.52
C ALA A 58 0.51 -18.03 -9.39
N HIS A 59 -0.60 -18.59 -9.87
CA HIS A 59 -0.91 -20.01 -9.76
C HIS A 59 -0.16 -20.92 -10.76
N ARG A 60 0.54 -20.33 -11.76
CA ARG A 60 1.25 -21.07 -12.82
C ARG A 60 2.76 -21.02 -12.73
N ILE A 61 3.31 -20.18 -11.86
CA ILE A 61 4.75 -19.97 -11.76
C ILE A 61 5.32 -20.64 -10.50
N GLY A 62 6.61 -20.98 -10.56
CA GLY A 62 7.35 -21.55 -9.44
C GLY A 62 8.77 -21.05 -9.39
N VAL A 63 9.50 -21.39 -8.32
CA VAL A 63 10.88 -20.93 -8.06
C VAL A 63 11.79 -21.19 -9.26
N ASN A 64 11.70 -22.34 -9.92
CA ASN A 64 12.57 -22.66 -11.05
C ASN A 64 12.35 -21.76 -12.27
N ALA A 65 11.10 -21.36 -12.53
CA ALA A 65 10.79 -20.40 -13.59
C ALA A 65 11.37 -19.02 -13.27
N ILE A 66 11.25 -18.57 -12.02
CA ILE A 66 11.74 -17.27 -11.57
C ILE A 66 13.26 -17.17 -11.70
N VAL A 67 14.02 -18.15 -11.20
CA VAL A 67 15.49 -18.10 -11.27
C VAL A 67 16.01 -18.26 -12.69
N LYS A 68 15.33 -19.03 -13.53
CA LYS A 68 15.63 -19.17 -14.97
C LYS A 68 15.41 -17.84 -15.68
N GLU A 69 14.29 -17.18 -15.45
CA GLU A 69 13.96 -15.87 -16.03
C GLU A 69 14.95 -14.77 -15.60
N ALA A 70 15.36 -14.80 -14.31
CA ALA A 70 16.34 -13.87 -13.77
C ALA A 70 17.79 -14.17 -14.21
N GLY A 71 18.05 -15.32 -14.85
CA GLY A 71 19.40 -15.72 -15.23
C GLY A 71 20.33 -15.97 -14.02
N VAL A 72 19.80 -16.45 -12.88
CA VAL A 72 20.55 -16.68 -11.65
C VAL A 72 20.37 -18.11 -11.12
N GLY A 73 21.31 -18.55 -10.29
CA GLY A 73 21.16 -19.82 -9.58
C GLY A 73 20.15 -19.75 -8.43
N LYS A 74 19.46 -20.86 -8.17
CA LYS A 74 18.47 -20.97 -7.08
C LYS A 74 19.05 -20.57 -5.72
N ASN A 75 20.33 -20.85 -5.47
CA ASN A 75 21.02 -20.50 -4.23
C ASN A 75 21.04 -18.98 -3.97
N LEU A 76 21.07 -18.15 -5.03
CA LEU A 76 21.07 -16.70 -4.88
C LEU A 76 19.71 -16.19 -4.38
N LEU A 77 18.59 -16.78 -4.82
CA LEU A 77 17.27 -16.46 -4.31
C LEU A 77 17.19 -16.68 -2.80
N TYR A 78 17.64 -17.85 -2.34
CA TYR A 78 17.65 -18.16 -0.91
C TYR A 78 18.63 -17.29 -0.11
N SER A 79 19.81 -17.01 -0.68
CA SER A 79 20.83 -16.18 -0.01
C SER A 79 20.39 -14.72 0.13
N TYR A 80 19.65 -14.17 -0.83
CA TYR A 80 19.28 -12.76 -0.84
C TYR A 80 17.95 -12.49 -0.14
N PHE A 81 16.99 -13.39 -0.30
CA PHE A 81 15.61 -13.20 0.17
C PHE A 81 15.19 -14.19 1.26
N GLY A 82 16.04 -15.19 1.59
CA GLY A 82 15.65 -16.25 2.51
C GLY A 82 14.67 -17.27 1.91
N GLY A 83 14.22 -17.05 0.68
CA GLY A 83 13.26 -17.90 -0.02
C GLY A 83 12.24 -17.09 -0.81
N LEU A 84 11.21 -17.78 -1.28
CA LEU A 84 10.17 -17.19 -2.12
C LEU A 84 9.32 -16.16 -1.37
N GLU A 85 9.07 -16.39 -0.09
CA GLU A 85 8.31 -15.48 0.78
C GLU A 85 8.99 -14.10 0.89
N GLY A 86 10.30 -14.08 1.14
CA GLY A 86 11.07 -12.84 1.18
C GLY A 86 11.16 -12.15 -0.18
N LEU A 87 11.25 -12.91 -1.29
CA LEU A 87 11.18 -12.34 -2.64
C LEU A 87 9.80 -11.71 -2.91
N ALA A 88 8.72 -12.40 -2.58
CA ALA A 88 7.36 -11.88 -2.74
C ALA A 88 7.12 -10.62 -1.90
N ALA A 89 7.66 -10.58 -0.66
CA ALA A 89 7.59 -9.40 0.20
C ALA A 89 8.40 -8.22 -0.36
N ALA A 90 9.58 -8.47 -0.94
CA ALA A 90 10.37 -7.43 -1.59
C ALA A 90 9.67 -6.88 -2.84
N TRP A 91 9.16 -7.77 -3.68
CA TRP A 91 8.38 -7.41 -4.86
C TRP A 91 7.14 -6.58 -4.51
N ALA A 92 6.35 -7.03 -3.51
CA ALA A 92 5.12 -6.35 -3.13
C ALA A 92 5.33 -4.90 -2.66
N ARG A 93 6.49 -4.61 -2.06
CA ARG A 93 6.86 -3.24 -1.69
C ARG A 93 7.23 -2.37 -2.90
N GLU A 94 7.93 -2.96 -3.90
CA GLU A 94 8.36 -2.22 -5.10
C GLU A 94 7.22 -2.05 -6.12
N ALA A 95 6.35 -3.05 -6.23
CA ALA A 95 5.25 -3.10 -7.20
C ALA A 95 3.99 -2.32 -6.75
N ASP A 96 4.02 -1.67 -5.58
CA ASP A 96 2.83 -1.04 -5.00
C ASP A 96 1.62 -2.00 -4.97
N PHE A 97 1.89 -3.24 -4.57
CA PHE A 97 0.92 -4.34 -4.64
C PHE A 97 -0.34 -4.08 -3.81
N LEU A 98 -0.18 -3.51 -2.62
CA LEU A 98 -1.29 -3.15 -1.74
C LEU A 98 -1.16 -1.70 -1.29
N PRO A 99 -2.28 -0.99 -1.07
CA PRO A 99 -2.24 0.42 -0.69
C PRO A 99 -1.54 0.65 0.64
N GLY A 100 -0.68 1.66 0.69
CA GLY A 100 0.02 2.06 1.92
C GLY A 100 -0.88 2.81 2.91
N ASP A 101 -0.38 2.98 4.15
CA ASP A 101 -1.11 3.66 5.22
C ASP A 101 -1.62 5.06 4.84
N PRO A 102 -0.82 5.95 4.21
CA PRO A 102 -1.30 7.27 3.82
C PRO A 102 -2.45 7.22 2.82
N GLU A 103 -2.45 6.22 1.93
CA GLU A 103 -3.50 6.04 0.94
C GLU A 103 -4.79 5.52 1.59
N ILE A 104 -4.68 4.64 2.60
CA ILE A 104 -5.82 4.15 3.39
C ILE A 104 -6.43 5.27 4.24
N MET A 105 -5.62 6.08 4.90
CA MET A 105 -6.09 7.23 5.68
C MET A 105 -6.74 8.29 4.78
N GLY A 106 -6.21 8.51 3.59
CA GLY A 106 -6.71 9.48 2.62
C GLY A 106 -6.52 10.94 3.02
N THR A 107 -5.86 11.20 4.14
CA THR A 107 -5.54 12.53 4.66
C THR A 107 -4.28 12.46 5.52
N ASP A 108 -3.78 13.60 6.02
CA ASP A 108 -2.67 13.60 6.95
C ASP A 108 -3.07 12.99 8.32
N GLU A 109 -2.07 12.52 9.06
CA GLU A 109 -2.26 11.81 10.32
C GLU A 109 -3.00 12.63 11.37
N ALA A 110 -2.77 13.93 11.42
CA ALA A 110 -3.40 14.83 12.39
C ALA A 110 -4.89 15.02 12.08
N ALA A 111 -5.27 15.16 10.81
CA ALA A 111 -6.66 15.24 10.38
C ALA A 111 -7.36 13.89 10.60
N TYR A 112 -6.71 12.78 10.27
CA TYR A 112 -7.23 11.44 10.50
C TYR A 112 -7.51 11.15 11.98
N ALA A 113 -6.62 11.57 12.88
CA ALA A 113 -6.79 11.38 14.32
C ALA A 113 -7.98 12.16 14.93
N ARG A 114 -8.50 13.17 14.22
CA ARG A 114 -9.69 13.91 14.66
C ARG A 114 -11.01 13.26 14.29
N LEU A 115 -10.99 12.31 13.35
CA LEU A 115 -12.17 11.58 12.93
C LEU A 115 -12.62 10.63 14.06
N THR A 116 -13.93 10.45 14.18
CA THR A 116 -14.49 9.38 15.00
C THR A 116 -14.12 8.01 14.44
N THR A 117 -14.18 6.97 15.27
CA THR A 117 -13.88 5.60 14.83
C THR A 117 -14.75 5.18 13.63
N ALA A 118 -16.03 5.52 13.64
CA ALA A 118 -16.93 5.22 12.52
C ALA A 118 -16.53 5.94 11.21
N GLU A 119 -16.11 7.20 11.30
CA GLU A 119 -15.62 7.97 10.15
C GLU A 119 -14.29 7.41 9.63
N GLN A 120 -13.36 7.06 10.53
CA GLN A 120 -12.10 6.42 10.17
C GLN A 120 -12.35 5.11 9.42
N LEU A 121 -13.18 4.21 9.97
CA LEU A 121 -13.53 2.93 9.36
C LEU A 121 -14.17 3.11 7.97
N THR A 122 -15.17 3.97 7.88
CA THR A 122 -15.87 4.26 6.61
C THR A 122 -14.89 4.82 5.57
N SER A 123 -14.04 5.78 5.97
CA SER A 123 -13.03 6.37 5.10
C SER A 123 -12.01 5.33 4.63
N ASN A 124 -11.54 4.47 5.55
CA ASN A 124 -10.56 3.44 5.23
C ASN A 124 -11.08 2.46 4.18
N TYR A 125 -12.31 1.97 4.30
CA TYR A 125 -12.90 1.08 3.28
C TYR A 125 -13.11 1.77 1.93
N ARG A 126 -13.57 3.02 1.94
CA ARG A 126 -13.71 3.83 0.72
C ARG A 126 -12.37 4.00 0.01
N ASN A 127 -11.35 4.40 0.75
CA ASN A 127 -10.01 4.64 0.22
C ASN A 127 -9.36 3.34 -0.25
N PHE A 128 -9.51 2.25 0.51
CA PHE A 128 -9.04 0.92 0.12
C PHE A 128 -9.71 0.44 -1.17
N SER A 129 -11.05 0.57 -1.28
CA SER A 129 -11.81 0.25 -2.49
C SER A 129 -11.31 1.05 -3.71
N ALA A 130 -11.15 2.36 -3.54
CA ALA A 130 -10.65 3.22 -4.61
C ALA A 130 -9.21 2.86 -5.01
N ALA A 131 -8.35 2.55 -4.04
CA ALA A 131 -6.97 2.16 -4.27
C ALA A 131 -6.85 0.83 -5.02
N LEU A 132 -7.63 -0.19 -4.66
CA LEU A 132 -7.65 -1.47 -5.37
C LEU A 132 -8.11 -1.33 -6.82
N ARG A 133 -9.12 -0.51 -7.09
CA ARG A 133 -9.61 -0.27 -8.47
C ARG A 133 -8.56 0.39 -9.36
N ARG A 134 -7.63 1.14 -8.78
CA ARG A 134 -6.46 1.70 -9.51
C ARG A 134 -5.34 0.69 -9.75
N ARG A 135 -5.44 -0.51 -9.15
CA ARG A 135 -4.44 -1.58 -9.21
C ARG A 135 -4.99 -2.84 -9.92
N PRO A 136 -5.26 -2.77 -11.23
CA PRO A 136 -5.86 -3.89 -11.96
C PRO A 136 -5.04 -5.16 -11.85
N HIS A 137 -3.71 -5.04 -11.87
CA HIS A 137 -2.79 -6.17 -11.74
C HIS A 137 -2.89 -6.86 -10.36
N THR A 138 -3.02 -6.08 -9.28
CA THR A 138 -3.29 -6.62 -7.94
C THR A 138 -4.57 -7.45 -7.93
N LEU A 139 -5.64 -6.94 -8.54
CA LEU A 139 -6.93 -7.66 -8.60
C LEU A 139 -6.83 -8.97 -9.40
N GLU A 140 -6.02 -9.02 -10.45
CA GLU A 140 -5.76 -10.24 -11.22
C GLU A 140 -5.00 -11.28 -10.41
N ILE A 141 -3.96 -10.87 -9.69
CA ILE A 141 -3.20 -11.74 -8.80
C ILE A 141 -4.11 -12.31 -7.70
N LEU A 142 -4.89 -11.45 -7.02
CA LEU A 142 -5.82 -11.87 -5.98
C LEU A 142 -6.90 -12.85 -6.49
N ALA A 143 -7.35 -12.70 -7.74
CA ALA A 143 -8.27 -13.65 -8.34
C ALA A 143 -7.58 -14.99 -8.67
N GLY A 144 -6.36 -14.94 -9.19
CA GLY A 144 -5.57 -16.11 -9.55
C GLY A 144 -5.19 -17.00 -8.37
N GLU A 145 -4.96 -16.41 -7.21
CA GLU A 145 -4.63 -17.14 -5.97
C GLU A 145 -5.75 -18.07 -5.48
N LEU A 146 -7.00 -17.79 -5.83
CA LEU A 146 -8.14 -18.64 -5.49
C LEU A 146 -8.25 -19.86 -6.38
N LEU A 147 -7.54 -19.92 -7.51
CA LEU A 147 -7.63 -21.02 -8.46
C LEU A 147 -6.80 -22.23 -8.07
N GLN A 148 -5.60 -21.99 -7.55
CA GLN A 148 -4.68 -23.05 -7.18
C GLN A 148 -3.70 -22.60 -6.11
N GLN A 149 -3.47 -23.43 -5.11
CA GLN A 149 -2.45 -23.20 -4.10
C GLN A 149 -1.09 -23.73 -4.59
N THR A 150 -0.13 -22.80 -4.70
CA THR A 150 1.27 -23.07 -5.09
C THR A 150 2.22 -22.41 -4.09
N GLU A 151 3.52 -22.69 -4.18
CA GLU A 151 4.52 -21.98 -3.34
C GLU A 151 4.45 -20.46 -3.53
N VAL A 152 4.16 -19.99 -4.74
CA VAL A 152 4.04 -18.56 -5.05
C VAL A 152 2.77 -17.97 -4.45
N THR A 153 1.62 -18.63 -4.61
CA THR A 153 0.36 -18.14 -4.02
C THR A 153 0.41 -18.15 -2.50
N GLN A 154 1.08 -19.13 -1.88
CA GLN A 154 1.32 -19.16 -0.44
C GLN A 154 2.22 -18.01 0.01
N ALA A 155 3.30 -17.71 -0.74
CA ALA A 155 4.18 -16.58 -0.43
C ALA A 155 3.45 -15.21 -0.51
N LEU A 156 2.59 -15.04 -1.51
CA LEU A 156 1.76 -13.85 -1.65
C LEU A 156 0.68 -13.76 -0.55
N ASP A 157 0.13 -14.90 -0.12
CA ASP A 157 -0.79 -14.96 1.01
C ASP A 157 -0.14 -14.52 2.32
N GLN A 158 1.12 -14.89 2.57
CA GLN A 158 1.89 -14.40 3.72
C GLN A 158 2.10 -12.88 3.67
N VAL A 159 2.34 -12.32 2.48
CA VAL A 159 2.42 -10.86 2.29
C VAL A 159 1.11 -10.19 2.69
N ARG A 160 -0.04 -10.73 2.25
CA ARG A 160 -1.37 -10.20 2.61
C ARG A 160 -1.69 -10.35 4.08
N GLU A 161 -1.34 -11.49 4.67
CA GLU A 161 -1.54 -11.73 6.10
C GLU A 161 -0.74 -10.72 6.95
N HIS A 162 0.51 -10.47 6.55
CA HIS A 162 1.33 -9.45 7.18
C HIS A 162 0.74 -8.04 7.02
N TYR A 163 0.29 -7.71 5.82
CA TYR A 163 -0.41 -6.46 5.53
C TYR A 163 -1.69 -6.31 6.36
N GLY A 164 -2.52 -7.36 6.42
CA GLY A 164 -3.74 -7.38 7.23
C GLY A 164 -3.48 -7.18 8.73
N LYS A 165 -2.39 -7.76 9.27
CA LYS A 165 -1.95 -7.51 10.65
C LYS A 165 -1.59 -6.04 10.87
N GLY A 166 -0.88 -5.42 9.93
CA GLY A 166 -0.57 -3.99 9.94
C GLY A 166 -1.81 -3.12 9.91
N LEU A 167 -2.80 -3.47 9.07
CA LEU A 167 -4.07 -2.74 8.96
C LEU A 167 -4.91 -2.78 10.24
N ARG A 168 -4.81 -3.83 11.06
CA ARG A 168 -5.60 -3.94 12.30
C ARG A 168 -5.47 -2.72 13.20
N ARG A 169 -4.35 -2.03 13.22
CA ARG A 169 -4.14 -0.80 14.01
C ARG A 169 -5.11 0.33 13.64
N PHE A 170 -5.58 0.37 12.40
CA PHE A 170 -6.56 1.36 11.93
C PHE A 170 -7.99 1.00 12.33
N PHE A 171 -8.23 -0.24 12.76
CA PHE A 171 -9.55 -0.78 13.02
C PHE A 171 -9.76 -1.21 14.48
N THR A 172 -8.71 -1.21 15.31
CA THR A 172 -8.82 -1.64 16.71
C THR A 172 -8.77 -0.45 17.65
N ARG A 173 -9.94 -0.05 18.14
CA ARG A 173 -10.07 0.64 19.41
C ARG A 173 -10.76 -0.31 20.38
N PRO A 174 -10.00 -0.88 21.36
CA PRO A 174 -10.45 -2.00 22.18
C PRO A 174 -11.65 -1.70 23.09
N ASP A 175 -11.96 -0.44 23.29
CA ASP A 175 -12.94 0.00 24.29
C ASP A 175 -14.29 0.40 23.69
N GLU A 176 -14.40 0.48 22.35
CA GLU A 176 -15.58 1.00 21.67
C GLU A 176 -16.50 -0.07 21.07
N TYR A 177 -16.04 -1.33 20.93
CA TYR A 177 -16.86 -2.46 20.45
C TYR A 177 -16.23 -3.83 20.73
N ASP A 178 -17.06 -4.89 20.68
CA ASP A 178 -16.63 -6.27 20.88
C ASP A 178 -15.56 -6.66 19.83
N ARG A 179 -14.33 -6.88 20.30
CA ARG A 179 -13.16 -7.22 19.47
C ARG A 179 -13.40 -8.41 18.56
N GLN A 180 -14.19 -9.39 18.98
CA GLN A 180 -14.42 -10.62 18.23
C GLN A 180 -15.30 -10.35 17.01
N ASN A 181 -16.38 -9.62 17.19
CA ASN A 181 -17.30 -9.25 16.12
C ASN A 181 -16.69 -8.21 15.19
N ALA A 182 -15.88 -7.28 15.71
CA ALA A 182 -15.17 -6.29 14.90
C ALA A 182 -14.22 -6.94 13.89
N THR A 183 -13.46 -7.95 14.30
CA THR A 183 -12.55 -8.66 13.38
C THR A 183 -13.33 -9.38 12.29
N ALA A 184 -14.45 -10.03 12.62
CA ALA A 184 -15.30 -10.71 11.65
C ALA A 184 -15.94 -9.72 10.67
N LEU A 185 -16.47 -8.60 11.17
CA LEU A 185 -17.03 -7.54 10.32
C LEU A 185 -15.97 -6.97 9.37
N GLN A 186 -14.79 -6.69 9.88
CA GLN A 186 -13.66 -6.20 9.08
C GLN A 186 -13.32 -7.17 7.95
N LEU A 187 -13.24 -8.47 8.26
CA LEU A 187 -12.97 -9.50 7.25
C LEU A 187 -14.07 -9.56 6.18
N ILE A 188 -15.34 -9.49 6.58
CA ILE A 188 -16.49 -9.49 5.66
C ILE A 188 -16.43 -8.28 4.71
N LEU A 189 -16.25 -7.08 5.25
CA LEU A 189 -16.19 -5.86 4.45
C LEU A 189 -14.94 -5.85 3.54
N TYR A 190 -13.81 -6.32 4.04
CA TYR A 190 -12.59 -6.46 3.25
C TYR A 190 -12.80 -7.42 2.06
N ALA A 191 -13.35 -8.61 2.32
CA ALA A 191 -13.66 -9.59 1.28
C ALA A 191 -14.68 -9.06 0.27
N ALA A 192 -15.73 -8.37 0.73
CA ALA A 192 -16.74 -7.78 -0.14
C ALA A 192 -16.14 -6.71 -1.07
N VAL A 193 -15.30 -5.82 -0.55
CA VAL A 193 -14.64 -4.78 -1.35
C VAL A 193 -13.74 -5.39 -2.42
N ILE A 194 -12.91 -6.39 -2.06
CA ILE A 194 -12.04 -7.09 -3.02
C ILE A 194 -12.89 -7.76 -4.10
N TYR A 195 -13.90 -8.51 -3.72
CA TYR A 195 -14.77 -9.22 -4.66
C TYR A 195 -15.46 -8.26 -5.63
N LEU A 196 -16.06 -7.18 -5.13
CA LEU A 196 -16.73 -6.18 -5.97
C LEU A 196 -15.73 -5.46 -6.89
N ALA A 197 -14.53 -5.16 -6.43
CA ALA A 197 -13.48 -4.58 -7.26
C ALA A 197 -13.06 -5.55 -8.39
N GLN A 198 -12.94 -6.85 -8.12
CA GLN A 198 -12.69 -7.86 -9.14
C GLN A 198 -13.86 -7.97 -10.13
N ARG A 199 -15.11 -7.99 -9.62
CA ARG A 199 -16.32 -8.06 -10.46
C ARG A 199 -16.49 -6.86 -11.38
N SER A 200 -16.10 -5.67 -10.94
CA SER A 200 -16.18 -4.45 -11.77
C SER A 200 -15.40 -4.56 -13.08
N ARG A 201 -14.37 -5.41 -13.12
CA ARG A 201 -13.54 -5.66 -14.31
C ARG A 201 -14.17 -6.62 -15.32
N THR A 202 -15.01 -7.54 -14.85
CA THR A 202 -15.60 -8.62 -15.68
C THR A 202 -17.11 -8.50 -15.86
N SER A 203 -17.78 -7.78 -14.98
CA SER A 203 -19.22 -7.59 -15.00
C SER A 203 -19.55 -6.18 -14.54
N PRO A 204 -19.66 -5.23 -15.48
CA PRO A 204 -19.91 -3.83 -15.13
C PRO A 204 -21.26 -3.62 -14.43
N ARG A 205 -22.23 -4.52 -14.63
CA ARG A 205 -23.50 -4.51 -13.90
C ARG A 205 -23.61 -5.75 -13.01
N TYR A 206 -23.82 -5.54 -11.71
CA TYR A 206 -23.93 -6.60 -10.73
C TYR A 206 -25.02 -6.30 -9.70
N PHE A 207 -26.01 -7.18 -9.56
CA PHE A 207 -27.22 -6.97 -8.73
C PHE A 207 -27.92 -5.61 -8.92
N GLY A 208 -27.96 -5.15 -10.16
CA GLY A 208 -28.58 -3.85 -10.48
C GLY A 208 -27.67 -2.63 -10.28
N LEU A 209 -26.53 -2.76 -9.64
CA LEU A 209 -25.54 -1.70 -9.50
C LEU A 209 -24.59 -1.67 -10.71
N HIS A 210 -24.24 -0.46 -11.13
CA HIS A 210 -23.25 -0.20 -12.16
C HIS A 210 -21.86 -0.04 -11.54
N LEU A 211 -21.07 -1.11 -11.54
CA LEU A 211 -19.70 -1.11 -10.96
C LEU A 211 -18.67 -0.41 -11.86
N ASP A 212 -19.01 -0.11 -13.11
CA ASP A 212 -18.22 0.67 -14.05
C ASP A 212 -18.47 2.17 -13.93
N GLN A 213 -19.43 2.59 -13.09
CA GLN A 213 -19.80 3.98 -12.89
C GLN A 213 -19.48 4.45 -11.46
N PRO A 214 -19.06 5.71 -11.27
CA PRO A 214 -18.80 6.27 -9.95
C PRO A 214 -20.00 6.19 -9.01
N GLU A 215 -21.22 6.26 -9.56
CA GLU A 215 -22.48 6.20 -8.81
C GLU A 215 -22.65 4.88 -8.07
N GLY A 216 -22.41 3.75 -8.75
CA GLY A 216 -22.49 2.44 -8.10
C GLY A 216 -21.53 2.30 -6.92
N TRP A 217 -20.33 2.85 -7.06
CA TRP A 217 -19.36 2.84 -5.95
C TRP A 217 -19.73 3.76 -4.81
N ARG A 218 -20.35 4.92 -5.09
CA ARG A 218 -20.91 5.77 -4.02
C ARG A 218 -21.96 5.04 -3.20
N GLN A 219 -22.86 4.31 -3.85
CA GLN A 219 -23.88 3.51 -3.16
C GLN A 219 -23.26 2.40 -2.29
N ILE A 220 -22.19 1.76 -2.75
CA ILE A 220 -21.44 0.75 -1.97
C ILE A 220 -20.77 1.42 -0.74
N ASP A 221 -20.11 2.55 -0.96
CA ASP A 221 -19.43 3.32 0.11
C ASP A 221 -20.44 3.79 1.18
N ASP A 222 -21.62 4.24 0.77
CA ASP A 222 -22.70 4.64 1.68
C ASP A 222 -23.25 3.44 2.47
N ALA A 223 -23.43 2.29 1.80
CA ALA A 223 -23.86 1.06 2.47
C ALA A 223 -22.82 0.59 3.51
N ILE A 224 -21.53 0.65 3.20
CA ILE A 224 -20.44 0.37 4.16
C ILE A 224 -20.56 1.31 5.36
N GLY A 225 -20.77 2.60 5.12
CA GLY A 225 -20.95 3.58 6.19
C GLY A 225 -22.15 3.29 7.10
N LEU A 226 -23.26 2.82 6.51
CA LEU A 226 -24.43 2.39 7.28
C LEU A 226 -24.16 1.16 8.15
N ILE A 227 -23.46 0.15 7.61
CA ILE A 227 -23.07 -1.07 8.34
C ILE A 227 -22.17 -0.69 9.52
N VAL A 228 -21.12 0.09 9.27
CA VAL A 228 -20.17 0.54 10.30
C VAL A 228 -20.90 1.30 11.41
N LYS A 229 -21.74 2.27 11.07
CA LYS A 229 -22.52 3.05 12.05
C LYS A 229 -23.53 2.19 12.82
N GLY A 230 -24.12 1.19 12.16
CA GLY A 230 -25.08 0.27 12.80
C GLY A 230 -24.42 -0.58 13.89
N VAL A 231 -23.22 -1.11 13.60
CA VAL A 231 -22.46 -1.91 14.59
C VAL A 231 -22.03 -1.04 15.78
N MET A 232 -21.49 0.16 15.53
CA MET A 232 -21.06 1.08 16.58
C MET A 232 -22.21 1.53 17.51
N ARG A 233 -23.43 1.69 16.96
CA ARG A 233 -24.62 2.05 17.75
C ARG A 233 -25.14 0.91 18.59
N SER A 234 -25.04 -0.33 18.10
CA SER A 234 -25.50 -1.52 18.84
C SER A 234 -24.71 -1.72 20.14
N ASP A 235 -23.43 -1.37 20.13
CA ASP A 235 -22.57 -1.51 21.31
C ASP A 235 -22.81 -0.42 22.36
N ALA A 236 -23.21 0.77 21.96
CA ALA A 236 -23.55 1.86 22.87
C ALA A 236 -24.89 1.62 23.63
N GLY A 237 -25.73 0.73 23.13
CA GLY A 237 -27.05 0.40 23.72
C GLY A 237 -27.11 -0.90 24.52
N ALA A 238 -26.04 -1.69 24.58
CA ALA A 238 -26.02 -2.93 25.37
C ALA A 238 -25.87 -2.59 26.84
N PRO A 239 -26.92 -2.86 27.72
CA PRO A 239 -26.79 -2.63 29.16
C PRO A 239 -25.65 -3.51 29.67
N GLY A 240 -24.70 -2.88 30.34
CA GLY A 240 -23.45 -3.49 30.79
C GLY A 240 -23.68 -4.89 31.37
N ARG A 241 -23.06 -5.89 30.74
CA ARG A 241 -22.92 -7.22 31.36
C ARG A 241 -22.18 -7.01 32.68
N ARG A 242 -22.94 -6.90 33.77
CA ARG A 242 -22.45 -6.93 35.17
C ARG A 242 -21.46 -8.09 35.26
N ARG A 243 -20.20 -7.77 35.41
CA ARG A 243 -19.15 -8.72 35.80
C ARG A 243 -19.62 -9.43 37.04
N LYS A 244 -20.14 -10.67 36.91
CA LYS A 244 -20.40 -11.53 38.07
C LYS A 244 -19.08 -11.67 38.81
N LYS A 245 -18.98 -11.01 39.99
CA LYS A 245 -17.91 -11.29 40.94
C LYS A 245 -18.01 -12.78 41.25
N ARG A 246 -16.94 -13.53 40.99
CA ARG A 246 -16.81 -14.89 41.53
C ARG A 246 -16.84 -14.79 43.05
N PRO A 247 -17.65 -15.61 43.75
CA PRO A 247 -17.54 -15.71 45.18
C PRO A 247 -16.20 -16.35 45.53
N THR A 248 -15.45 -15.66 46.36
CA THR A 248 -14.29 -16.23 47.07
C THR A 248 -14.86 -17.19 48.10
N GLY A 249 -14.61 -18.44 47.92
CA GLY A 249 -14.73 -19.52 48.89
C GLY A 249 -13.48 -20.35 48.87
#